data_18dfca76fd43a6b7c4ccc2041059c6b5
#
_entry.id   18dfca76fd43a6b7c4ccc2041059c6b5
#
_cell.length_a   1.000
_cell.length_b   1.000
_cell.length_c   1.000
_cell.angle_alpha   90.00
_cell.angle_beta   90.00
_cell.angle_gamma   90.00
#
_symmetry.space_group_name_H-M   'P 1'
#
loop_
_entity.id
_entity.type
_entity.pdbx_description
1 polymer ?
#
loop_
_entity_poly.entity_id
_entity_poly.type
_entity_poly.pdbx_seq_one_letter_code
_entity_poly.pdbx_strand_id
1 'polypeptide(L)'
;KRGRIMAIAKFGRLITAMITPFKENGDVDYDSATALAKYLIHHGSEGILVGGTTGEGATMSSDEKLKLYEVIVHAVGKYGTDIKVPIMGNVGTISTAETIDFMKKAEKTGIDALLAIVPFYVKPNQEGIFQHFKAIASATKLPVILYNVPGRVGTSILPETIKRLTDVCPNIVGIKDATGSWDQLTREKLLLSDDFMIYSGDDAFTLPV
;
A
#
# COMPACT_ATOMS: atom_id res chain seq x y z
N LYS A 1 -15.74 31.39 9.66
CA LYS A 1 -14.64 30.41 9.39
C LYS A 1 -15.04 29.13 10.10
N ARG A 2 -15.72 28.19 9.43
CA ARG A 2 -15.98 26.84 9.96
C ARG A 2 -14.66 26.12 10.02
N GLY A 3 -14.26 25.63 11.21
CA GLY A 3 -13.09 24.79 11.38
C GLY A 3 -13.19 23.59 10.44
N ARG A 4 -12.21 23.46 9.56
CA ARG A 4 -12.05 22.32 8.66
C ARG A 4 -11.79 21.11 9.56
N ILE A 5 -12.77 20.23 9.71
CA ILE A 5 -12.56 18.92 10.32
C ILE A 5 -11.61 18.22 9.32
N MET A 6 -10.38 17.94 9.75
CA MET A 6 -9.46 17.13 8.96
C MET A 6 -10.17 15.81 8.66
N ALA A 7 -10.29 15.45 7.37
CA ALA A 7 -10.81 14.15 7.00
C ALA A 7 -9.95 13.09 7.69
N ILE A 8 -10.58 12.27 8.52
CA ILE A 8 -9.89 11.14 9.17
C ILE A 8 -9.44 10.21 8.04
N ALA A 9 -8.16 9.90 7.98
CA ALA A 9 -7.61 9.02 6.95
C ALA A 9 -8.39 7.70 6.97
N LYS A 10 -8.95 7.33 5.82
CA LYS A 10 -9.84 6.16 5.66
C LYS A 10 -9.22 4.84 6.15
N PHE A 11 -7.89 4.74 6.14
CA PHE A 11 -7.13 3.55 6.55
C PHE A 11 -6.31 3.78 7.82
N GLY A 12 -6.56 4.87 8.55
CA GLY A 12 -5.76 5.29 9.70
C GLY A 12 -4.63 6.24 9.30
N ARG A 13 -4.01 6.86 10.32
CA ARG A 13 -2.86 7.77 10.16
C ARG A 13 -1.54 7.03 10.32
N LEU A 14 -1.50 6.01 11.18
CA LEU A 14 -0.36 5.14 11.40
C LEU A 14 -0.65 3.75 10.84
N ILE A 15 -0.09 3.46 9.67
CA ILE A 15 -0.17 2.14 9.02
C ILE A 15 1.18 1.48 9.12
N THR A 16 1.31 0.43 9.92
CA THR A 16 2.59 -0.27 10.06
C THR A 16 2.86 -1.17 8.88
N ALA A 17 4.00 -0.96 8.21
CA ALA A 17 4.54 -1.90 7.24
C ALA A 17 5.13 -3.10 8.01
N MET A 18 4.30 -4.11 8.22
CA MET A 18 4.63 -5.26 9.07
C MET A 18 5.73 -6.12 8.44
N ILE A 19 6.69 -6.56 9.24
CA ILE A 19 7.64 -7.62 8.85
C ILE A 19 6.89 -8.95 8.69
N THR A 20 7.46 -9.88 7.94
CA THR A 20 6.96 -11.26 7.84
C THR A 20 7.87 -12.16 8.68
N PRO A 21 7.37 -12.76 9.76
CA PRO A 21 8.14 -13.77 10.50
C PRO A 21 8.33 -15.03 9.65
N PHE A 22 9.54 -15.59 9.70
CA PHE A 22 9.88 -16.85 9.05
C PHE A 22 10.38 -17.86 10.10
N LYS A 23 10.14 -19.13 9.83
CA LYS A 23 10.71 -20.25 10.59
C LYS A 23 12.17 -20.46 10.20
N GLU A 24 12.90 -21.26 10.97
CA GLU A 24 14.31 -21.59 10.69
C GLU A 24 14.52 -22.27 9.32
N ASN A 25 13.51 -22.97 8.81
CA ASN A 25 13.54 -23.61 7.50
C ASN A 25 13.18 -22.67 6.33
N GLY A 26 12.88 -21.39 6.62
CA GLY A 26 12.53 -20.38 5.65
C GLY A 26 11.04 -20.28 5.32
N ASP A 27 10.18 -21.16 5.85
CA ASP A 27 8.73 -21.06 5.67
C ASP A 27 8.16 -19.84 6.43
N VAL A 28 7.08 -19.27 5.94
CA VAL A 28 6.36 -18.20 6.66
C VAL A 28 5.77 -18.75 7.96
N ASP A 29 6.04 -18.05 9.07
CA ASP A 29 5.44 -18.34 10.37
C ASP A 29 4.15 -17.54 10.55
N TYR A 30 3.04 -18.11 10.14
CA TYR A 30 1.71 -17.46 10.21
C TYR A 30 1.22 -17.23 11.63
N ASP A 31 1.62 -18.07 12.60
CA ASP A 31 1.22 -17.90 14.00
C ASP A 31 1.94 -16.70 14.61
N SER A 32 3.24 -16.60 14.41
CA SER A 32 4.03 -15.43 14.82
C SER A 32 3.58 -14.15 14.10
N ALA A 33 3.21 -14.23 12.81
CA ALA A 33 2.65 -13.09 12.07
C ALA A 33 1.33 -12.61 12.69
N THR A 34 0.45 -13.53 13.08
CA THR A 34 -0.80 -13.23 13.79
C THR A 34 -0.54 -12.54 15.12
N ALA A 35 0.37 -13.07 15.93
CA ALA A 35 0.74 -12.49 17.21
C ALA A 35 1.33 -11.08 17.05
N LEU A 36 2.21 -10.90 16.05
CA LEU A 36 2.81 -9.60 15.73
C LEU A 36 1.75 -8.58 15.31
N ALA A 37 0.81 -8.95 14.43
CA ALA A 37 -0.24 -8.04 14.00
C ALA A 37 -1.08 -7.54 15.19
N LYS A 38 -1.48 -8.43 16.10
CA LYS A 38 -2.18 -8.07 17.34
C LYS A 38 -1.33 -7.14 18.21
N TYR A 39 -0.05 -7.45 18.38
CA TYR A 39 0.88 -6.61 19.12
C TYR A 39 0.96 -5.19 18.56
N LEU A 40 1.13 -5.04 17.24
CA LEU A 40 1.24 -3.74 16.58
C LEU A 40 -0.02 -2.88 16.80
N ILE A 41 -1.20 -3.49 16.72
CA ILE A 41 -2.47 -2.78 16.93
C ILE A 41 -2.62 -2.34 18.38
N HIS A 42 -2.31 -3.21 19.34
CA HIS A 42 -2.33 -2.85 20.76
C HIS A 42 -1.33 -1.73 21.11
N HIS A 43 -0.30 -1.52 20.26
CA HIS A 43 0.70 -0.46 20.42
C HIS A 43 0.47 0.74 19.48
N GLY A 44 -0.74 0.90 18.95
CA GLY A 44 -1.17 2.12 18.31
C GLY A 44 -1.20 2.11 16.78
N SER A 45 -0.95 0.98 16.12
CA SER A 45 -1.17 0.89 14.67
C SER A 45 -2.66 1.00 14.36
N GLU A 46 -3.03 1.92 13.49
CA GLU A 46 -4.41 2.15 13.03
C GLU A 46 -4.74 1.36 11.75
N GLY A 47 -3.73 0.74 11.13
CA GLY A 47 -3.83 -0.15 9.98
C GLY A 47 -2.55 -0.98 9.81
N ILE A 48 -2.63 -2.05 9.04
CA ILE A 48 -1.48 -2.92 8.76
C ILE A 48 -1.28 -3.04 7.24
N LEU A 49 -0.06 -2.81 6.79
CA LEU A 49 0.39 -3.13 5.44
C LEU A 49 1.14 -4.48 5.46
N VAL A 50 0.61 -5.45 4.73
CA VAL A 50 1.12 -6.82 4.68
C VAL A 50 1.83 -7.08 3.35
N GLY A 51 2.95 -7.81 3.40
CA GLY A 51 3.71 -8.20 2.20
C GLY A 51 4.33 -7.02 1.45
N GLY A 52 4.56 -5.88 2.12
CA GLY A 52 5.32 -4.77 1.59
C GLY A 52 6.83 -5.07 1.50
N THR A 53 7.64 -4.06 1.20
CA THR A 53 9.10 -4.20 1.13
C THR A 53 9.68 -4.65 2.48
N THR A 54 9.25 -4.03 3.58
CA THR A 54 9.65 -4.40 4.95
C THR A 54 9.25 -5.84 5.30
N GLY A 55 8.10 -6.29 4.80
CA GLY A 55 7.62 -7.67 4.98
C GLY A 55 8.15 -8.65 3.94
N GLU A 56 9.22 -8.32 3.24
CA GLU A 56 9.91 -9.18 2.27
C GLU A 56 9.00 -9.79 1.18
N GLY A 57 7.90 -9.07 0.85
CA GLY A 57 6.89 -9.58 -0.09
C GLY A 57 7.41 -9.88 -1.49
N ALA A 58 8.57 -9.34 -1.88
CA ALA A 58 9.20 -9.64 -3.17
C ALA A 58 9.89 -11.01 -3.21
N THR A 59 10.23 -11.59 -2.06
CA THR A 59 10.89 -12.90 -1.94
C THR A 59 9.89 -14.03 -1.69
N MET A 60 8.65 -13.69 -1.32
CA MET A 60 7.59 -14.65 -1.06
C MET A 60 6.90 -15.10 -2.35
N SER A 61 6.48 -16.34 -2.41
CA SER A 61 5.57 -16.83 -3.43
C SER A 61 4.19 -16.17 -3.35
N SER A 62 3.42 -16.24 -4.44
CA SER A 62 2.05 -15.73 -4.46
C SER A 62 1.16 -16.41 -3.42
N ASP A 63 1.31 -17.74 -3.23
CA ASP A 63 0.50 -18.51 -2.29
C ASP A 63 0.81 -18.14 -0.84
N GLU A 64 2.09 -17.97 -0.49
CA GLU A 64 2.49 -17.49 0.84
C GLU A 64 1.91 -16.11 1.15
N LYS A 65 1.98 -15.17 0.20
CA LYS A 65 1.38 -13.83 0.37
C LYS A 65 -0.13 -13.90 0.55
N LEU A 66 -0.83 -14.66 -0.28
CA LEU A 66 -2.28 -14.81 -0.18
C LEU A 66 -2.69 -15.41 1.17
N LYS A 67 -1.98 -16.45 1.59
CA LYS A 67 -2.21 -17.07 2.90
C LYS A 67 -1.92 -16.09 4.05
N LEU A 68 -0.86 -15.30 3.94
CA LEU A 68 -0.53 -14.29 4.94
C LEU A 68 -1.64 -13.22 5.03
N TYR A 69 -2.15 -12.73 3.89
CA TYR A 69 -3.27 -11.77 3.89
C TYR A 69 -4.50 -12.36 4.57
N GLU A 70 -4.89 -13.58 4.20
CA GLU A 70 -6.03 -14.27 4.79
C GLU A 70 -5.91 -14.39 6.31
N VAL A 71 -4.77 -14.86 6.80
CA VAL A 71 -4.51 -15.04 8.24
C VAL A 71 -4.59 -13.71 8.99
N ILE A 72 -3.97 -12.65 8.47
CA ILE A 72 -3.99 -11.33 9.12
C ILE A 72 -5.40 -10.71 9.07
N VAL A 73 -6.12 -10.82 7.96
CA VAL A 73 -7.52 -10.35 7.84
C VAL A 73 -8.43 -11.05 8.86
N HIS A 74 -8.24 -12.34 9.09
CA HIS A 74 -9.00 -13.08 10.10
C HIS A 74 -8.59 -12.73 11.53
N ALA A 75 -7.32 -12.43 11.75
CA ALA A 75 -6.83 -12.13 13.09
C ALA A 75 -7.24 -10.73 13.59
N VAL A 76 -7.09 -9.71 12.74
CA VAL A 76 -7.20 -8.29 13.15
C VAL A 76 -7.91 -7.41 12.12
N GLY A 77 -8.26 -7.94 10.96
CA GLY A 77 -9.01 -7.24 9.92
C GLY A 77 -10.52 -7.36 10.10
N LYS A 78 -11.27 -7.25 9.02
CA LYS A 78 -12.75 -7.25 9.03
C LYS A 78 -13.38 -8.52 9.62
N TYR A 79 -12.67 -9.64 9.65
CA TYR A 79 -13.12 -10.90 10.26
C TYR A 79 -12.54 -11.12 11.66
N GLY A 80 -11.73 -10.19 12.17
CA GLY A 80 -11.20 -10.25 13.53
C GLY A 80 -12.30 -10.13 14.59
N THR A 81 -12.08 -10.72 15.76
CA THR A 81 -13.08 -10.78 16.85
C THR A 81 -13.02 -9.56 17.77
N ASP A 82 -11.82 -9.10 18.13
CA ASP A 82 -11.62 -8.12 19.20
C ASP A 82 -11.41 -6.70 18.66
N ILE A 83 -10.38 -6.49 17.87
CA ILE A 83 -10.03 -5.19 17.27
C ILE A 83 -10.00 -5.36 15.76
N LYS A 84 -10.60 -4.40 15.05
CA LYS A 84 -10.66 -4.39 13.59
C LYS A 84 -9.96 -3.17 13.06
N VAL A 85 -8.93 -3.39 12.24
CA VAL A 85 -8.21 -2.34 11.53
C VAL A 85 -8.18 -2.64 10.03
N PRO A 86 -8.04 -1.62 9.19
CA PRO A 86 -7.85 -1.83 7.75
C PRO A 86 -6.58 -2.61 7.45
N ILE A 87 -6.68 -3.59 6.55
CA ILE A 87 -5.55 -4.37 6.06
C ILE A 87 -5.29 -4.01 4.60
N MET A 88 -4.07 -3.55 4.34
CA MET A 88 -3.59 -3.22 3.01
C MET A 88 -2.65 -4.32 2.51
N GLY A 89 -2.95 -4.90 1.36
CA GLY A 89 -2.10 -5.92 0.73
C GLY A 89 -1.22 -5.31 -0.36
N ASN A 90 0.08 -5.62 -0.36
CA ASN A 90 0.96 -5.25 -1.47
C ASN A 90 0.78 -6.20 -2.65
N VAL A 91 0.33 -5.66 -3.79
CA VAL A 91 0.01 -6.45 -4.99
C VAL A 91 0.89 -6.14 -6.20
N GLY A 92 1.67 -5.06 -6.15
CA GLY A 92 2.46 -4.59 -7.28
C GLY A 92 3.60 -5.52 -7.66
N THR A 93 3.75 -5.74 -8.97
CA THR A 93 4.90 -6.41 -9.62
C THR A 93 5.42 -5.55 -10.77
N ILE A 94 6.44 -6.02 -11.48
CA ILE A 94 6.95 -5.36 -12.69
C ILE A 94 6.02 -5.51 -13.89
N SER A 95 5.13 -6.51 -13.87
CA SER A 95 4.21 -6.86 -14.94
C SER A 95 2.79 -6.41 -14.62
N THR A 96 2.16 -5.65 -15.50
CA THR A 96 0.77 -5.22 -15.35
C THR A 96 -0.18 -6.41 -15.28
N ALA A 97 0.01 -7.41 -16.16
CA ALA A 97 -0.83 -8.59 -16.20
C ALA A 97 -0.72 -9.42 -14.91
N GLU A 98 0.50 -9.70 -14.45
CA GLU A 98 0.73 -10.44 -13.21
C GLU A 98 0.18 -9.69 -11.99
N THR A 99 0.34 -8.36 -11.95
CA THR A 99 -0.23 -7.53 -10.88
C THR A 99 -1.75 -7.68 -10.83
N ILE A 100 -2.43 -7.63 -11.98
CA ILE A 100 -3.89 -7.78 -12.05
C ILE A 100 -4.33 -9.19 -11.64
N ASP A 101 -3.63 -10.22 -12.10
CA ASP A 101 -3.96 -11.61 -11.76
C ASP A 101 -3.77 -11.88 -10.25
N PHE A 102 -2.66 -11.43 -9.68
CA PHE A 102 -2.41 -11.55 -8.25
C PHE A 102 -3.42 -10.73 -7.42
N MET A 103 -3.68 -9.50 -7.83
CA MET A 103 -4.65 -8.60 -7.19
C MET A 103 -6.04 -9.24 -7.08
N LYS A 104 -6.55 -9.86 -8.15
CA LYS A 104 -7.84 -10.55 -8.15
C LYS A 104 -7.91 -11.72 -7.17
N LYS A 105 -6.79 -12.38 -6.92
CA LYS A 105 -6.69 -13.42 -5.88
C LYS A 105 -6.64 -12.79 -4.49
N ALA A 106 -5.84 -11.73 -4.32
CA ALA A 106 -5.70 -11.01 -3.07
C ALA A 106 -7.01 -10.39 -2.57
N GLU A 107 -7.86 -9.87 -3.47
CA GLU A 107 -9.19 -9.35 -3.12
C GLU A 107 -10.06 -10.39 -2.40
N LYS A 108 -9.93 -11.66 -2.75
CA LYS A 108 -10.71 -12.76 -2.15
C LYS A 108 -10.32 -13.05 -0.71
N THR A 109 -9.12 -12.66 -0.28
CA THR A 109 -8.66 -12.83 1.11
C THR A 109 -9.35 -11.86 2.07
N GLY A 110 -9.95 -10.79 1.52
CA GLY A 110 -10.69 -9.83 2.30
C GLY A 110 -9.91 -8.61 2.75
N ILE A 111 -8.76 -8.32 2.15
CA ILE A 111 -8.04 -7.05 2.36
C ILE A 111 -8.92 -5.85 1.99
N ASP A 112 -8.67 -4.70 2.61
CA ASP A 112 -9.48 -3.48 2.48
C ASP A 112 -8.93 -2.51 1.44
N ALA A 113 -7.64 -2.59 1.12
CA ALA A 113 -6.96 -1.74 0.15
C ALA A 113 -5.77 -2.46 -0.49
N LEU A 114 -5.36 -1.94 -1.64
CA LEU A 114 -4.25 -2.44 -2.43
C LEU A 114 -3.12 -1.43 -2.40
N LEU A 115 -1.89 -1.87 -2.09
CA LEU A 115 -0.68 -1.11 -2.34
C LEU A 115 -0.06 -1.58 -3.65
N ALA A 116 0.12 -0.67 -4.59
CA ALA A 116 0.73 -0.99 -5.89
C ALA A 116 1.99 -0.14 -6.11
N ILE A 117 3.15 -0.80 -6.18
CA ILE A 117 4.43 -0.15 -6.40
C ILE A 117 4.59 0.26 -7.86
N VAL A 118 5.28 1.37 -8.12
CA VAL A 118 5.76 1.73 -9.46
C VAL A 118 6.61 0.56 -10.00
N PRO A 119 6.42 0.10 -11.26
CA PRO A 119 7.18 -1.02 -11.80
C PRO A 119 8.68 -0.78 -11.66
N PHE A 120 9.33 -1.67 -10.92
CA PHE A 120 10.76 -1.63 -10.66
C PHE A 120 11.56 -2.30 -11.78
N TYR A 121 12.88 -2.11 -11.81
CA TYR A 121 13.82 -2.71 -12.75
C TYR A 121 13.68 -2.23 -14.21
N VAL A 122 12.48 -2.28 -14.79
CA VAL A 122 12.21 -1.93 -16.22
C VAL A 122 12.13 -0.42 -16.47
N LYS A 123 12.09 0.42 -15.43
CA LYS A 123 12.13 1.88 -15.48
C LYS A 123 11.19 2.49 -16.54
N PRO A 124 9.87 2.26 -16.47
CA PRO A 124 8.94 2.82 -17.44
C PRO A 124 8.97 4.36 -17.42
N ASN A 125 8.67 4.97 -18.57
CA ASN A 125 8.42 6.42 -18.62
C ASN A 125 7.06 6.77 -17.99
N GLN A 126 6.74 8.07 -17.85
CA GLN A 126 5.53 8.52 -17.18
C GLN A 126 4.24 8.01 -17.85
N GLU A 127 4.22 7.88 -19.16
CA GLU A 127 3.07 7.30 -19.89
C GLU A 127 2.92 5.81 -19.59
N GLY A 128 4.01 5.06 -19.55
CA GLY A 128 4.00 3.64 -19.16
C GLY A 128 3.51 3.46 -17.71
N ILE A 129 3.95 4.31 -16.77
CA ILE A 129 3.47 4.32 -15.38
C ILE A 129 1.97 4.62 -15.34
N PHE A 130 1.51 5.63 -16.08
CA PHE A 130 0.09 5.98 -16.18
C PHE A 130 -0.75 4.80 -16.67
N GLN A 131 -0.37 4.17 -17.78
CA GLN A 131 -1.12 3.05 -18.35
C GLN A 131 -1.12 1.83 -17.42
N HIS A 132 0.00 1.55 -16.75
CA HIS A 132 0.09 0.48 -15.75
C HIS A 132 -0.93 0.66 -14.63
N PHE A 133 -0.91 1.80 -13.95
CA PHE A 133 -1.81 2.04 -12.83
C PHE A 133 -3.27 2.21 -13.25
N LYS A 134 -3.52 2.78 -14.42
CA LYS A 134 -4.87 2.86 -15.00
C LYS A 134 -5.45 1.47 -15.24
N ALA A 135 -4.66 0.54 -15.78
CA ALA A 135 -5.10 -0.83 -16.01
C ALA A 135 -5.40 -1.57 -14.67
N ILE A 136 -4.53 -1.41 -13.67
CA ILE A 136 -4.74 -1.97 -12.33
C ILE A 136 -6.02 -1.40 -11.71
N ALA A 137 -6.16 -0.08 -11.67
CA ALA A 137 -7.32 0.57 -11.07
C ALA A 137 -8.62 0.19 -11.77
N SER A 138 -8.61 0.02 -13.10
CA SER A 138 -9.78 -0.39 -13.88
C SER A 138 -10.19 -1.84 -13.62
N ALA A 139 -9.30 -2.68 -13.12
CA ALA A 139 -9.54 -4.11 -12.88
C ALA A 139 -10.06 -4.43 -11.47
N THR A 140 -10.22 -3.43 -10.60
CA THR A 140 -10.65 -3.59 -9.21
C THR A 140 -11.66 -2.52 -8.78
N LYS A 141 -12.44 -2.84 -7.73
CA LYS A 141 -13.27 -1.86 -7.01
C LYS A 141 -12.65 -1.45 -5.67
N LEU A 142 -11.61 -2.14 -5.23
CA LEU A 142 -10.92 -1.77 -4.00
C LEU A 142 -10.14 -0.46 -4.17
N PRO A 143 -9.96 0.29 -3.09
CA PRO A 143 -9.06 1.43 -3.05
C PRO A 143 -7.63 1.02 -3.40
N VAL A 144 -6.99 1.81 -4.26
CA VAL A 144 -5.60 1.64 -4.66
C VAL A 144 -4.77 2.77 -4.08
N ILE A 145 -3.72 2.42 -3.37
CA ILE A 145 -2.67 3.31 -2.90
C ILE A 145 -1.44 3.09 -3.77
N LEU A 146 -0.98 4.13 -4.43
CA LEU A 146 0.25 4.11 -5.21
C LEU A 146 1.46 4.01 -4.26
N TYR A 147 2.55 3.37 -4.70
CA TYR A 147 3.79 3.35 -3.92
C TYR A 147 4.95 3.85 -4.76
N ASN A 148 5.49 5.01 -4.35
CA ASN A 148 6.59 5.70 -5.00
C ASN A 148 7.86 5.60 -4.16
N VAL A 149 8.85 4.83 -4.61
CA VAL A 149 10.10 4.59 -3.89
C VAL A 149 11.29 4.53 -4.86
N PRO A 150 11.68 5.68 -5.43
CA PRO A 150 12.67 5.73 -6.53
C PRO A 150 14.01 5.11 -6.17
N GLY A 151 14.42 5.14 -4.90
CA GLY A 151 15.65 4.51 -4.43
C GLY A 151 15.67 2.98 -4.60
N ARG A 152 14.49 2.33 -4.74
CA ARG A 152 14.37 0.88 -4.96
C ARG A 152 13.95 0.53 -6.37
N VAL A 153 13.09 1.34 -7.00
CA VAL A 153 12.54 1.03 -8.32
C VAL A 153 13.34 1.62 -9.48
N GLY A 154 14.18 2.62 -9.20
CA GLY A 154 15.04 3.27 -10.21
C GLY A 154 14.29 4.27 -11.11
N THR A 155 13.04 4.56 -10.83
CA THR A 155 12.21 5.59 -11.47
C THR A 155 11.20 6.13 -10.44
N SER A 156 10.51 7.22 -10.78
CA SER A 156 9.53 7.86 -9.90
C SER A 156 8.27 8.19 -10.69
N ILE A 157 7.10 8.05 -10.07
CA ILE A 157 5.89 8.65 -10.60
C ILE A 157 5.87 10.14 -10.24
N LEU A 158 5.63 11.01 -11.21
CA LEU A 158 5.59 12.46 -11.02
C LEU A 158 4.18 12.91 -10.55
N PRO A 159 4.07 14.02 -9.81
CA PRO A 159 2.78 14.55 -9.34
C PRO A 159 1.76 14.78 -10.45
N GLU A 160 2.19 15.21 -11.64
CA GLU A 160 1.33 15.39 -12.80
C GLU A 160 0.75 14.06 -13.31
N THR A 161 1.54 12.99 -13.24
CA THR A 161 1.07 11.65 -13.62
C THR A 161 0.06 11.13 -12.62
N ILE A 162 0.28 11.38 -11.32
CA ILE A 162 -0.69 11.05 -10.26
C ILE A 162 -1.99 11.83 -10.49
N LYS A 163 -1.90 13.13 -10.77
CA LYS A 163 -3.08 13.97 -11.08
C LYS A 163 -3.88 13.41 -12.25
N ARG A 164 -3.22 13.06 -13.36
CA ARG A 164 -3.87 12.44 -14.51
C ARG A 164 -4.58 11.14 -14.15
N LEU A 165 -3.96 10.32 -13.28
CA LEU A 165 -4.57 9.07 -12.78
C LEU A 165 -5.81 9.33 -11.96
N THR A 166 -5.76 10.24 -10.99
CA THR A 166 -6.90 10.56 -10.12
C THR A 166 -8.07 11.17 -10.88
N ASP A 167 -7.82 11.84 -12.01
CA ASP A 167 -8.88 12.40 -12.87
C ASP A 167 -9.69 11.32 -13.59
N VAL A 168 -9.12 10.13 -13.82
CA VAL A 168 -9.77 9.05 -14.59
C VAL A 168 -9.99 7.76 -13.79
N CYS A 169 -9.38 7.63 -12.62
CA CYS A 169 -9.45 6.45 -11.75
C CYS A 169 -9.83 6.86 -10.32
N PRO A 170 -11.13 7.00 -10.01
CA PRO A 170 -11.58 7.50 -8.69
C PRO A 170 -11.25 6.57 -7.52
N ASN A 171 -10.89 5.34 -7.78
CA ASN A 171 -10.44 4.38 -6.78
C ASN A 171 -8.92 4.44 -6.50
N ILE A 172 -8.16 5.27 -7.20
CA ILE A 172 -6.80 5.65 -6.77
C ILE A 172 -6.97 6.76 -5.74
N VAL A 173 -6.84 6.41 -4.46
CA VAL A 173 -7.25 7.27 -3.35
C VAL A 173 -6.08 7.82 -2.53
N GLY A 174 -4.86 7.42 -2.82
CA GLY A 174 -3.69 7.87 -2.08
C GLY A 174 -2.36 7.39 -2.66
N ILE A 175 -1.30 7.85 -2.04
CA ILE A 175 0.08 7.46 -2.31
C ILE A 175 0.83 7.20 -1.01
N LYS A 176 1.68 6.18 -1.00
CA LYS A 176 2.79 6.04 -0.07
C LYS A 176 4.03 6.60 -0.76
N ASP A 177 4.44 7.81 -0.37
CA ASP A 177 5.63 8.47 -0.91
C ASP A 177 6.84 8.18 -0.04
N ALA A 178 7.88 7.62 -0.65
CA ALA A 178 9.19 7.36 -0.05
C ALA A 178 10.31 7.98 -0.90
N THR A 179 10.04 9.17 -1.47
CA THR A 179 11.03 9.90 -2.26
C THR A 179 12.02 10.68 -1.40
N GLY A 180 11.63 11.05 -0.18
CA GLY A 180 12.38 11.99 0.65
C GLY A 180 12.47 13.39 0.04
N SER A 181 11.58 13.75 -0.89
CA SER A 181 11.62 15.00 -1.65
C SER A 181 10.51 15.98 -1.21
N TRP A 182 10.89 17.11 -0.67
CA TRP A 182 9.97 18.20 -0.37
C TRP A 182 9.26 18.76 -1.61
N ASP A 183 9.98 18.87 -2.73
CA ASP A 183 9.39 19.33 -3.98
C ASP A 183 8.26 18.39 -4.43
N GLN A 184 8.51 17.09 -4.44
CA GLN A 184 7.53 16.07 -4.79
C GLN A 184 6.28 16.18 -3.90
N LEU A 185 6.45 16.16 -2.59
CA LEU A 185 5.36 16.22 -1.62
C LEU A 185 4.56 17.54 -1.72
N THR A 186 5.25 18.67 -1.87
CA THR A 186 4.61 19.97 -2.02
C THR A 186 3.76 20.01 -3.29
N ARG A 187 4.27 19.52 -4.40
CA ARG A 187 3.54 19.46 -5.68
C ARG A 187 2.36 18.48 -5.63
N GLU A 188 2.52 17.34 -4.99
CA GLU A 188 1.41 16.40 -4.73
C GLU A 188 0.29 17.12 -3.95
N LYS A 189 0.63 17.81 -2.86
CA LYS A 189 -0.37 18.54 -2.06
C LYS A 189 -1.04 19.69 -2.81
N LEU A 190 -0.35 20.35 -3.72
CA LEU A 190 -0.90 21.43 -4.53
C LEU A 190 -1.79 20.96 -5.68
N LEU A 191 -1.47 19.82 -6.29
CA LEU A 191 -2.15 19.33 -7.49
C LEU A 191 -3.31 18.38 -7.19
N LEU A 192 -3.25 17.66 -6.07
CA LEU A 192 -4.23 16.62 -5.74
C LEU A 192 -5.32 17.17 -4.82
N SER A 193 -6.46 16.49 -4.78
CA SER A 193 -7.58 16.89 -3.93
C SER A 193 -7.23 16.76 -2.43
N ASP A 194 -7.92 17.52 -1.59
CA ASP A 194 -7.74 17.45 -0.14
C ASP A 194 -8.08 16.07 0.45
N ASP A 195 -8.90 15.28 -0.25
CA ASP A 195 -9.29 13.92 0.16
C ASP A 195 -8.28 12.85 -0.30
N PHE A 196 -7.29 13.21 -1.13
CA PHE A 196 -6.24 12.29 -1.55
C PHE A 196 -5.24 12.09 -0.41
N MET A 197 -5.01 10.83 -0.03
CA MET A 197 -4.17 10.49 1.11
C MET A 197 -2.69 10.42 0.70
N ILE A 198 -1.85 11.18 1.39
CA ILE A 198 -0.39 11.11 1.23
C ILE A 198 0.19 10.52 2.51
N TYR A 199 0.75 9.33 2.42
CA TYR A 199 1.45 8.64 3.49
C TYR A 199 2.95 8.74 3.28
N SER A 200 3.72 9.03 4.34
CA SER A 200 5.17 8.89 4.31
C SER A 200 5.56 7.42 4.28
N GLY A 201 6.39 7.04 3.33
CA GLY A 201 7.05 5.73 3.29
C GLY A 201 8.50 5.78 3.77
N ASP A 202 8.95 6.95 4.26
CA ASP A 202 10.26 7.20 4.82
C ASP A 202 10.08 7.66 6.27
N ASP A 203 10.55 6.84 7.23
CA ASP A 203 10.35 7.07 8.66
C ASP A 203 11.01 8.38 9.13
N ALA A 204 12.15 8.77 8.55
CA ALA A 204 12.83 10.02 8.86
C ALA A 204 12.04 11.25 8.39
N PHE A 205 11.20 11.09 7.35
CA PHE A 205 10.35 12.14 6.79
C PHE A 205 8.94 12.19 7.40
N THR A 206 8.58 11.23 8.26
CA THR A 206 7.20 11.11 8.77
C THR A 206 6.77 12.34 9.54
N LEU A 207 7.59 12.83 10.47
CA LEU A 207 7.24 14.00 11.29
C LEU A 207 7.08 15.29 10.46
N PRO A 208 7.97 15.61 9.52
CA PRO A 208 7.81 16.78 8.67
C PRO A 208 6.60 16.68 7.71
N VAL A 209 6.28 15.49 7.24
CA VAL A 209 5.16 15.24 6.30
C VAL A 209 3.81 15.33 6.98
#